data_74d3d708a2f08f34ec484e4756090ebd
#
_entry.id   74d3d708a2f08f34ec484e4756090ebd
#
_cell.length_a   1.000
_cell.length_b   1.000
_cell.length_c   1.000
_cell.angle_alpha   90.00
_cell.angle_beta   90.00
_cell.angle_gamma   90.00
#
_symmetry.space_group_name_H-M   'P 1'
#
loop_
_entity.id
_entity.type
_entity.pdbx_description
1 polymer ?
#
loop_
_entity_poly.entity_id
_entity_poly.type
_entity_poly.pdbx_seq_one_letter_code
_entity_poly.pdbx_strand_id
1 'polypeptide(L)'
;MSVDSAAYRLAVVGAGRVRGQIAMAGCPGRMAGMLLPSSSSWRLQRDIATLRYWGAQALVTLLEKPELALMRLGELPALAASHRIAWYHLPLREGHVPDDRFDVLWQSVAPRLRRILWVGGRIAVHCGDGRSRTATITAKLLVELGCPAQDALNRVRAARPGVLSRPEEEEFIRAQAPATEAAHRVHLSVVQPLGLGAAIDRGDELELEWGSLPLDDPNQLDLLRRS
;
A
#
# COMPACT_ATOMS: atom_id res chain seq x y z
N MET A 1 -16.14 18.55 -26.55
CA MET A 1 -16.04 17.42 -25.60
C MET A 1 -14.81 17.65 -24.74
N SER A 2 -14.98 18.21 -23.55
CA SER A 2 -13.88 18.48 -22.61
C SER A 2 -13.49 17.15 -21.98
N VAL A 3 -12.35 16.60 -22.35
CA VAL A 3 -11.76 15.42 -21.68
C VAL A 3 -11.19 15.93 -20.37
N ASP A 4 -11.87 15.61 -19.27
CA ASP A 4 -11.45 15.95 -17.91
C ASP A 4 -10.13 15.22 -17.60
N SER A 5 -9.03 15.89 -17.89
CA SER A 5 -7.66 15.44 -17.70
C SER A 5 -7.20 15.70 -16.26
N ALA A 6 -8.03 15.33 -15.27
CA ALA A 6 -7.58 15.41 -13.89
C ALA A 6 -6.43 14.44 -13.67
N ALA A 7 -5.21 14.97 -13.52
CA ALA A 7 -4.03 14.19 -13.22
C ALA A 7 -4.21 13.39 -11.92
N TYR A 8 -3.69 12.15 -11.88
CA TYR A 8 -3.66 11.35 -10.66
C TYR A 8 -2.75 12.03 -9.62
N ARG A 9 -3.35 12.61 -8.62
CA ARG A 9 -2.65 13.46 -7.64
C ARG A 9 -2.04 12.62 -6.53
N LEU A 10 -0.74 12.79 -6.33
CA LEU A 10 0.04 12.18 -5.26
C LEU A 10 0.39 13.25 -4.22
N ALA A 11 0.00 13.05 -2.97
CA ALA A 11 0.49 13.85 -1.86
C ALA A 11 1.69 13.12 -1.26
N VAL A 12 2.90 13.65 -1.48
CA VAL A 12 4.15 12.96 -1.13
C VAL A 12 4.68 13.43 0.21
N VAL A 13 5.04 12.47 1.07
CA VAL A 13 5.68 12.70 2.36
C VAL A 13 7.05 12.04 2.35
N GLY A 14 8.09 12.76 2.77
CA GLY A 14 9.40 12.16 3.03
C GLY A 14 9.35 11.28 4.28
N ALA A 15 10.01 10.15 4.23
CA ALA A 15 9.99 9.13 5.30
C ALA A 15 10.86 9.50 6.54
N GLY A 16 10.96 10.77 6.85
CA GLY A 16 11.62 11.25 8.08
C GLY A 16 13.14 11.19 8.00
N ARG A 17 13.77 10.35 8.81
CA ARG A 17 15.23 10.19 8.88
C ARG A 17 15.80 9.41 7.71
N VAL A 18 14.98 8.70 6.95
CA VAL A 18 15.40 7.91 5.79
C VAL A 18 15.06 8.64 4.49
N ARG A 19 15.77 8.30 3.41
CA ARG A 19 15.62 9.00 2.11
C ARG A 19 14.36 8.60 1.33
N GLY A 20 13.60 7.61 1.80
CA GLY A 20 12.40 7.10 1.15
C GLY A 20 11.26 8.11 1.11
N GLN A 21 10.28 7.86 0.24
CA GLN A 21 9.10 8.69 0.08
C GLN A 21 7.83 7.84 0.07
N ILE A 22 6.77 8.37 0.67
CA ILE A 22 5.45 7.76 0.69
C ILE A 22 4.49 8.68 -0.07
N ALA A 23 3.82 8.16 -1.10
CA ALA A 23 2.75 8.87 -1.78
C ALA A 23 1.40 8.47 -1.20
N MET A 24 0.63 9.42 -0.74
CA MET A 24 -0.78 9.27 -0.40
C MET A 24 -1.62 9.55 -1.64
N ALA A 25 -2.42 8.57 -2.05
CA ALA A 25 -3.22 8.66 -3.25
C ALA A 25 -4.68 8.25 -3.00
N GLY A 26 -5.59 8.72 -3.85
CA GLY A 26 -6.91 8.14 -3.98
C GLY A 26 -6.85 6.80 -4.71
N CYS A 27 -7.99 6.15 -4.84
CA CYS A 27 -8.08 4.89 -5.58
C CYS A 27 -7.68 5.09 -7.05
N PRO A 28 -6.71 4.31 -7.59
CA PRO A 28 -6.37 4.36 -9.00
C PRO A 28 -7.59 4.05 -9.88
N GLY A 29 -7.71 4.74 -11.00
CA GLY A 29 -8.81 4.58 -11.93
C GLY A 29 -10.13 5.23 -11.51
N ARG A 30 -10.23 5.78 -10.30
CA ARG A 30 -11.46 6.41 -9.80
C ARG A 30 -11.87 7.59 -10.67
N MET A 31 -13.17 7.67 -10.94
CA MET A 31 -13.79 8.79 -11.63
C MET A 31 -14.33 9.79 -10.60
N ALA A 32 -13.87 11.03 -10.66
CA ALA A 32 -14.41 12.11 -9.84
C ALA A 32 -15.85 12.46 -10.29
N GLY A 33 -16.70 12.83 -9.34
CA GLY A 33 -18.07 13.32 -9.65
C GLY A 33 -19.12 12.25 -9.97
N MET A 34 -18.78 10.96 -9.88
CA MET A 34 -19.78 9.89 -10.02
C MET A 34 -20.51 9.64 -8.70
N LEU A 35 -21.83 9.44 -8.77
CA LEU A 35 -22.68 9.10 -7.62
C LEU A 35 -22.29 7.76 -6.99
N LEU A 36 -21.85 6.80 -7.81
CA LEU A 36 -21.31 5.52 -7.35
C LEU A 36 -19.81 5.47 -7.58
N PRO A 37 -19.05 4.92 -6.62
CA PRO A 37 -17.63 4.69 -6.83
C PRO A 37 -17.47 3.73 -8.01
N SER A 38 -16.81 4.19 -9.07
CA SER A 38 -16.46 3.36 -10.21
C SER A 38 -15.08 3.71 -10.72
N SER A 39 -14.41 2.75 -11.33
CA SER A 39 -13.16 2.95 -12.03
C SER A 39 -13.33 2.65 -13.52
N SER A 40 -12.45 3.20 -14.34
CA SER A 40 -12.34 2.83 -15.76
C SER A 40 -10.97 2.23 -16.02
N SER A 41 -10.93 1.19 -16.86
CA SER A 41 -9.70 0.45 -17.14
C SER A 41 -8.59 1.36 -17.68
N TRP A 42 -8.89 2.27 -18.61
CA TRP A 42 -7.88 3.19 -19.15
C TRP A 42 -7.33 4.17 -18.11
N ARG A 43 -8.18 4.65 -17.17
CA ARG A 43 -7.72 5.50 -16.07
C ARG A 43 -6.88 4.71 -15.08
N LEU A 44 -7.27 3.48 -14.79
CA LEU A 44 -6.50 2.58 -13.93
C LEU A 44 -5.10 2.36 -14.50
N GLN A 45 -4.99 2.05 -15.79
CA GLN A 45 -3.70 1.89 -16.47
C GLN A 45 -2.86 3.16 -16.41
N ARG A 46 -3.45 4.32 -16.71
CA ARG A 46 -2.78 5.61 -16.64
C ARG A 46 -2.28 5.92 -15.22
N ASP A 47 -3.09 5.68 -14.21
CA ASP A 47 -2.76 6.02 -12.84
C ASP A 47 -1.66 5.10 -12.29
N ILE A 48 -1.66 3.81 -12.65
CA ILE A 48 -0.56 2.88 -12.33
C ILE A 48 0.72 3.26 -13.08
N ALA A 49 0.62 3.65 -14.36
CA ALA A 49 1.77 4.18 -15.10
C ALA A 49 2.34 5.45 -14.44
N THR A 50 1.47 6.33 -13.90
CA THR A 50 1.89 7.51 -13.13
C THR A 50 2.66 7.13 -11.87
N LEU A 51 2.20 6.12 -11.12
CA LEU A 51 2.93 5.59 -9.96
C LEU A 51 4.29 5.03 -10.36
N ARG A 52 4.35 4.28 -11.45
CA ARG A 52 5.61 3.76 -11.99
C ARG A 52 6.58 4.87 -12.40
N TYR A 53 6.08 5.88 -13.11
CA TYR A 53 6.90 7.05 -13.51
C TYR A 53 7.43 7.81 -12.29
N TRP A 54 6.60 7.97 -11.25
CA TRP A 54 7.05 8.54 -9.97
C TRP A 54 8.10 7.67 -9.28
N GLY A 55 8.26 6.41 -9.67
CA GLY A 55 9.24 5.47 -9.12
C GLY A 55 8.72 4.63 -7.96
N ALA A 56 7.40 4.43 -7.85
CA ALA A 56 6.83 3.52 -6.86
C ALA A 56 7.36 2.10 -7.06
N GLN A 57 7.82 1.48 -5.99
CA GLN A 57 8.24 0.08 -5.91
C GLN A 57 7.16 -0.80 -5.27
N ALA A 58 6.28 -0.19 -4.49
CA ALA A 58 5.15 -0.88 -3.86
C ALA A 58 3.89 -0.01 -3.89
N LEU A 59 2.73 -0.67 -3.99
CA LEU A 59 1.40 -0.10 -3.87
C LEU A 59 0.65 -0.83 -2.75
N VAL A 60 0.24 -0.09 -1.73
CA VAL A 60 -0.55 -0.59 -0.62
C VAL A 60 -2.01 -0.19 -0.82
N THR A 61 -2.89 -1.17 -0.89
CA THR A 61 -4.33 -1.00 -1.05
C THR A 61 -5.04 -1.24 0.27
N LEU A 62 -5.74 -0.23 0.78
CA LEU A 62 -6.45 -0.27 2.07
C LEU A 62 -7.96 -0.52 1.93
N LEU A 63 -8.44 -0.73 0.71
CA LEU A 63 -9.84 -1.02 0.45
C LEU A 63 -10.20 -2.43 0.92
N GLU A 64 -11.41 -2.61 1.45
CA GLU A 64 -11.96 -3.93 1.72
C GLU A 64 -12.36 -4.64 0.43
N LYS A 65 -12.47 -5.99 0.46
CA LYS A 65 -12.88 -6.79 -0.72
C LYS A 65 -14.19 -6.28 -1.38
N PRO A 66 -15.26 -5.94 -0.65
CA PRO A 66 -16.48 -5.39 -1.25
C PRO A 66 -16.25 -4.06 -1.97
N GLU A 67 -15.38 -3.19 -1.44
CA GLU A 67 -15.03 -1.91 -2.09
C GLU A 67 -14.26 -2.14 -3.39
N LEU A 68 -13.31 -3.11 -3.40
CA LEU A 68 -12.57 -3.49 -4.62
C LEU A 68 -13.51 -4.00 -5.70
N ALA A 69 -14.46 -4.86 -5.34
CA ALA A 69 -15.48 -5.39 -6.27
C ALA A 69 -16.38 -4.26 -6.81
N LEU A 70 -16.89 -3.40 -5.92
CA LEU A 70 -17.73 -2.26 -6.30
C LEU A 70 -16.99 -1.31 -7.26
N MET A 71 -15.70 -1.08 -7.02
CA MET A 71 -14.85 -0.23 -7.86
C MET A 71 -14.29 -0.96 -9.09
N ARG A 72 -14.61 -2.24 -9.30
CA ARG A 72 -14.12 -3.06 -10.43
C ARG A 72 -12.60 -3.07 -10.56
N LEU A 73 -11.90 -3.26 -9.44
CA LEU A 73 -10.44 -3.22 -9.36
C LEU A 73 -9.78 -4.62 -9.40
N GLY A 74 -10.47 -5.62 -9.91
CA GLY A 74 -9.93 -6.98 -10.00
C GLY A 74 -8.62 -7.09 -10.80
N GLU A 75 -8.40 -6.19 -11.77
CA GLU A 75 -7.18 -6.15 -12.58
C GLU A 75 -6.00 -5.44 -11.88
N LEU A 76 -6.24 -4.76 -10.75
CA LEU A 76 -5.22 -3.94 -10.09
C LEU A 76 -3.94 -4.72 -9.74
N PRO A 77 -4.00 -5.95 -9.16
CA PRO A 77 -2.79 -6.70 -8.83
C PRO A 77 -1.95 -7.04 -10.07
N ALA A 78 -2.58 -7.56 -11.12
CA ALA A 78 -1.92 -7.93 -12.37
C ALA A 78 -1.32 -6.70 -13.07
N LEU A 79 -2.04 -5.59 -13.06
CA LEU A 79 -1.57 -4.35 -13.64
C LEU A 79 -0.39 -3.74 -12.85
N ALA A 80 -0.42 -3.76 -11.53
CA ALA A 80 0.70 -3.34 -10.70
C ALA A 80 1.95 -4.18 -11.00
N ALA A 81 1.79 -5.51 -11.06
CA ALA A 81 2.87 -6.44 -11.39
C ALA A 81 3.46 -6.17 -12.78
N SER A 82 2.65 -5.93 -13.83
CA SER A 82 3.12 -5.61 -15.18
C SER A 82 3.96 -4.32 -15.22
N HIS A 83 3.72 -3.41 -14.28
CA HIS A 83 4.52 -2.20 -14.08
C HIS A 83 5.67 -2.37 -13.08
N ARG A 84 5.96 -3.60 -12.63
CA ARG A 84 7.00 -3.90 -11.62
C ARG A 84 6.79 -3.14 -10.31
N ILE A 85 5.53 -3.01 -9.88
CA ILE A 85 5.13 -2.46 -8.60
C ILE A 85 4.59 -3.59 -7.75
N ALA A 86 5.22 -3.89 -6.61
CA ALA A 86 4.73 -4.89 -5.66
C ALA A 86 3.37 -4.44 -5.09
N TRP A 87 2.37 -5.28 -5.17
CA TRP A 87 1.04 -4.96 -4.65
C TRP A 87 0.81 -5.64 -3.31
N TYR A 88 0.33 -4.86 -2.33
CA TYR A 88 -0.01 -5.34 -0.99
C TYR A 88 -1.44 -4.95 -0.65
N HIS A 89 -2.24 -5.95 -0.30
CA HIS A 89 -3.62 -5.75 0.15
C HIS A 89 -3.68 -5.81 1.67
N LEU A 90 -3.96 -4.67 2.28
CA LEU A 90 -4.10 -4.49 3.73
C LEU A 90 -5.48 -3.87 4.02
N PRO A 91 -6.56 -4.65 3.98
CA PRO A 91 -7.90 -4.12 4.12
C PRO A 91 -8.08 -3.45 5.48
N LEU A 92 -8.55 -2.21 5.45
CA LEU A 92 -8.88 -1.41 6.62
C LEU A 92 -10.29 -0.85 6.46
N ARG A 93 -11.15 -1.12 7.44
CA ARG A 93 -12.54 -0.67 7.42
C ARG A 93 -12.62 0.85 7.39
N GLU A 94 -13.52 1.39 6.56
CA GLU A 94 -13.72 2.82 6.48
C GLU A 94 -14.22 3.39 7.81
N GLY A 95 -13.68 4.55 8.19
CA GLY A 95 -14.03 5.19 9.45
C GLY A 95 -13.39 4.57 10.70
N HIS A 96 -12.52 3.58 10.56
CA HIS A 96 -11.85 2.91 11.69
C HIS A 96 -10.33 3.10 11.63
N VAL A 97 -9.68 2.95 12.77
CA VAL A 97 -8.24 2.76 12.89
C VAL A 97 -7.89 1.28 12.76
N PRO A 98 -6.64 0.91 12.47
CA PRO A 98 -6.18 -0.48 12.46
C PRO A 98 -6.56 -1.24 13.74
N ASP A 99 -7.03 -2.45 13.56
CA ASP A 99 -7.38 -3.41 14.61
C ASP A 99 -6.39 -4.59 14.62
N ASP A 100 -6.61 -5.57 15.51
CA ASP A 100 -5.75 -6.76 15.64
C ASP A 100 -5.66 -7.57 14.33
N ARG A 101 -6.73 -7.62 13.53
CA ARG A 101 -6.73 -8.33 12.23
C ARG A 101 -5.82 -7.62 11.23
N PHE A 102 -5.90 -6.31 11.20
CA PHE A 102 -4.99 -5.51 10.39
C PHE A 102 -3.53 -5.69 10.83
N ASP A 103 -3.28 -5.71 12.14
CA ASP A 103 -1.93 -5.84 12.69
C ASP A 103 -1.29 -7.19 12.36
N VAL A 104 -2.03 -8.28 12.27
CA VAL A 104 -1.52 -9.57 11.77
C VAL A 104 -0.98 -9.45 10.34
N LEU A 105 -1.75 -8.85 9.44
CA LEU A 105 -1.32 -8.61 8.06
C LEU A 105 -0.16 -7.61 8.00
N TRP A 106 -0.25 -6.56 8.81
CA TRP A 106 0.78 -5.54 8.89
C TRP A 106 2.15 -6.10 9.25
N GLN A 107 2.21 -7.01 10.23
CA GLN A 107 3.47 -7.64 10.66
C GLN A 107 4.17 -8.37 9.51
N SER A 108 3.44 -8.94 8.58
CA SER A 108 4.00 -9.66 7.42
C SER A 108 4.48 -8.71 6.30
N VAL A 109 3.84 -7.55 6.13
CA VAL A 109 4.09 -6.62 5.03
C VAL A 109 5.00 -5.46 5.43
N ALA A 110 4.83 -4.90 6.62
CA ALA A 110 5.52 -3.69 7.06
C ALA A 110 7.06 -3.78 7.02
N PRO A 111 7.72 -4.92 7.33
CA PRO A 111 9.17 -5.03 7.18
C PRO A 111 9.67 -4.76 5.76
N ARG A 112 8.92 -5.22 4.74
CA ARG A 112 9.24 -4.98 3.33
C ARG A 112 9.06 -3.51 2.95
N LEU A 113 7.96 -2.88 3.39
CA LEU A 113 7.70 -1.46 3.15
C LEU A 113 8.77 -0.58 3.80
N ARG A 114 9.11 -0.85 5.07
CA ARG A 114 10.16 -0.13 5.78
C ARG A 114 11.52 -0.29 5.09
N ARG A 115 11.86 -1.49 4.62
CA ARG A 115 13.10 -1.72 3.87
C ARG A 115 13.16 -0.89 2.60
N ILE A 116 12.09 -0.86 1.78
CA ILE A 116 12.03 -0.02 0.59
C ILE A 116 12.33 1.44 0.95
N LEU A 117 11.66 1.96 1.98
CA LEU A 117 11.83 3.34 2.41
C LEU A 117 13.22 3.60 3.00
N TRP A 118 13.78 2.63 3.73
CA TRP A 118 15.11 2.76 4.34
C TRP A 118 16.22 2.95 3.31
N VAL A 119 16.16 2.21 2.19
CA VAL A 119 17.13 2.34 1.10
C VAL A 119 16.84 3.50 0.14
N GLY A 120 15.88 4.36 0.45
CA GLY A 120 15.55 5.54 -0.35
C GLY A 120 14.50 5.29 -1.42
N GLY A 121 13.85 4.12 -1.41
CA GLY A 121 12.79 3.78 -2.36
C GLY A 121 11.48 4.50 -2.09
N ARG A 122 10.48 4.23 -2.92
CA ARG A 122 9.19 4.91 -2.92
C ARG A 122 8.05 3.92 -2.85
N ILE A 123 7.06 4.21 -2.01
CA ILE A 123 5.82 3.42 -1.92
C ILE A 123 4.62 4.33 -2.10
N ALA A 124 3.54 3.77 -2.62
CA ALA A 124 2.25 4.45 -2.66
C ALA A 124 1.26 3.75 -1.74
N VAL A 125 0.46 4.51 -1.02
CA VAL A 125 -0.64 4.03 -0.16
C VAL A 125 -1.92 4.65 -0.66
N HIS A 126 -2.96 3.86 -0.85
CA HIS A 126 -4.26 4.36 -1.26
C HIS A 126 -5.43 3.71 -0.52
N CYS A 127 -6.53 4.43 -0.46
CA CYS A 127 -7.86 3.94 -0.10
C CYS A 127 -8.88 4.44 -1.15
N GLY A 128 -10.11 4.71 -0.80
CA GLY A 128 -11.10 5.24 -1.73
C GLY A 128 -10.77 6.66 -2.21
N ASP A 129 -10.63 7.59 -1.28
CA ASP A 129 -10.37 9.02 -1.53
C ASP A 129 -8.93 9.45 -1.22
N GLY A 130 -8.13 8.57 -0.64
CA GLY A 130 -6.75 8.83 -0.24
C GLY A 130 -6.63 9.73 0.98
N ARG A 131 -7.62 9.77 1.85
CA ARG A 131 -7.65 10.68 3.02
C ARG A 131 -7.39 9.92 4.32
N SER A 132 -8.43 9.55 5.07
CA SER A 132 -8.34 9.01 6.42
C SER A 132 -7.46 7.76 6.54
N ARG A 133 -7.88 6.63 5.96
CA ARG A 133 -7.14 5.36 6.02
C ARG A 133 -5.70 5.50 5.52
N THR A 134 -5.54 6.17 4.38
CA THR A 134 -4.23 6.41 3.76
C THR A 134 -3.32 7.24 4.65
N ALA A 135 -3.84 8.32 5.24
CA ALA A 135 -3.09 9.19 6.13
C ALA A 135 -2.68 8.46 7.42
N THR A 136 -3.59 7.66 8.00
CA THR A 136 -3.32 6.88 9.22
C THR A 136 -2.17 5.88 8.99
N ILE A 137 -2.21 5.12 7.89
CA ILE A 137 -1.14 4.15 7.59
C ILE A 137 0.17 4.84 7.21
N THR A 138 0.11 5.98 6.52
CA THR A 138 1.31 6.78 6.24
C THR A 138 1.95 7.29 7.53
N ALA A 139 1.18 7.83 8.47
CA ALA A 139 1.70 8.30 9.76
C ALA A 139 2.25 7.14 10.60
N LYS A 140 1.56 5.97 10.64
CA LYS A 140 2.06 4.74 11.29
C LYS A 140 3.44 4.36 10.76
N LEU A 141 3.63 4.31 9.44
CA LEU A 141 4.92 4.00 8.82
C LEU A 141 6.01 5.00 9.22
N LEU A 142 5.69 6.30 9.27
CA LEU A 142 6.65 7.33 9.68
C LEU A 142 7.11 7.11 11.12
N VAL A 143 6.19 6.78 12.04
CA VAL A 143 6.54 6.50 13.44
C VAL A 143 7.40 5.25 13.54
N GLU A 144 7.04 4.18 12.84
CA GLU A 144 7.84 2.94 12.81
C GLU A 144 9.26 3.15 12.24
N LEU A 145 9.45 4.16 11.37
CA LEU A 145 10.76 4.59 10.87
C LEU A 145 11.50 5.55 11.80
N GLY A 146 10.99 5.75 13.01
CA GLY A 146 11.63 6.57 14.06
C GLY A 146 11.28 8.07 14.00
N CYS A 147 10.25 8.46 13.25
CA CYS A 147 9.73 9.82 13.33
C CYS A 147 8.88 9.99 14.60
N PRO A 148 9.07 11.02 15.41
CA PRO A 148 8.19 11.30 16.53
C PRO A 148 6.73 11.41 16.07
N ALA A 149 5.79 10.88 16.84
CA ALA A 149 4.37 10.80 16.45
C ALA A 149 3.80 12.19 16.07
N GLN A 150 4.12 13.23 16.84
CA GLN A 150 3.67 14.59 16.53
C GLN A 150 4.23 15.10 15.20
N ASP A 151 5.48 14.80 14.89
CA ASP A 151 6.10 15.19 13.61
C ASP A 151 5.49 14.39 12.44
N ALA A 152 5.18 13.12 12.64
CA ALA A 152 4.48 12.30 11.65
C ALA A 152 3.09 12.88 11.32
N LEU A 153 2.30 13.24 12.34
CA LEU A 153 1.01 13.92 12.19
C LEU A 153 1.16 15.23 11.39
N ASN A 154 2.12 16.08 11.77
CA ASN A 154 2.35 17.38 11.13
C ASN A 154 2.76 17.22 9.66
N ARG A 155 3.67 16.28 9.34
CA ARG A 155 4.12 16.01 7.98
C ARG A 155 3.00 15.51 7.08
N VAL A 156 2.17 14.59 7.58
CA VAL A 156 1.05 14.04 6.83
C VAL A 156 -0.01 15.13 6.57
N ARG A 157 -0.32 15.95 7.57
CA ARG A 157 -1.25 17.08 7.43
C ARG A 157 -0.72 18.16 6.48
N ALA A 158 0.58 18.44 6.51
CA ALA A 158 1.19 19.40 5.59
C ALA A 158 1.10 18.92 4.13
N ALA A 159 1.31 17.63 3.87
CA ALA A 159 1.22 17.06 2.53
C ALA A 159 -0.24 16.94 2.04
N ARG A 160 -1.18 16.69 2.94
CA ARG A 160 -2.61 16.61 2.64
C ARG A 160 -3.44 17.27 3.75
N PRO A 161 -3.81 18.55 3.58
CA PRO A 161 -4.61 19.26 4.58
C PRO A 161 -5.96 18.60 4.84
N GLY A 162 -6.43 18.68 6.09
CA GLY A 162 -7.74 18.16 6.52
C GLY A 162 -7.81 16.63 6.69
N VAL A 163 -6.66 15.94 6.83
CA VAL A 163 -6.60 14.54 7.25
C VAL A 163 -6.16 14.40 8.70
N LEU A 164 -6.33 13.20 9.27
CA LEU A 164 -6.03 12.91 10.68
C LEU A 164 -6.71 13.91 11.63
N SER A 165 -7.98 14.19 11.34
CA SER A 165 -8.78 15.17 12.08
C SER A 165 -9.62 14.55 13.19
N ARG A 166 -9.73 13.22 13.23
CA ARG A 166 -10.49 12.51 14.26
C ARG A 166 -9.57 12.18 15.44
N PRO A 167 -10.06 12.35 16.68
CA PRO A 167 -9.28 12.05 17.89
C PRO A 167 -8.72 10.61 17.89
N GLU A 168 -9.50 9.63 17.44
CA GLU A 168 -9.10 8.21 17.41
C GLU A 168 -7.89 7.98 16.49
N GLU A 169 -7.79 8.71 15.37
CA GLU A 169 -6.65 8.64 14.46
C GLU A 169 -5.38 9.19 15.11
N GLU A 170 -5.49 10.31 15.82
CA GLU A 170 -4.35 10.91 16.52
C GLU A 170 -3.89 10.02 17.69
N GLU A 171 -4.82 9.52 18.49
CA GLU A 171 -4.53 8.63 19.60
C GLU A 171 -3.85 7.36 19.12
N PHE A 172 -4.40 6.74 18.06
CA PHE A 172 -3.78 5.57 17.42
C PHE A 172 -2.33 5.86 17.00
N ILE A 173 -2.04 6.99 16.36
CA ILE A 173 -0.69 7.34 15.92
C ILE A 173 0.23 7.63 17.12
N ARG A 174 -0.26 8.29 18.16
CA ARG A 174 0.52 8.57 19.38
C ARG A 174 0.88 7.31 20.16
N ALA A 175 0.07 6.26 20.06
CA ALA A 175 0.32 4.96 20.67
C ALA A 175 1.34 4.10 19.89
N GLN A 176 1.72 4.49 18.66
CA GLN A 176 2.71 3.73 17.88
C GLN A 176 4.13 3.93 18.43
N ALA A 177 4.96 2.90 18.27
CA ALA A 177 6.37 2.91 18.63
C ALA A 177 7.26 2.70 17.40
N PRO A 178 8.52 3.18 17.42
CA PRO A 178 9.49 2.84 16.38
C PRO A 178 9.67 1.31 16.29
N ALA A 179 9.81 0.82 15.08
CA ALA A 179 10.16 -0.59 14.88
C ALA A 179 11.58 -0.84 15.42
N THR A 180 11.75 -1.92 16.16
CA THR A 180 13.07 -2.28 16.69
C THR A 180 14.06 -2.56 15.56
N GLU A 181 15.36 -2.26 15.75
CA GLU A 181 16.41 -2.54 14.76
C GLU A 181 16.46 -4.03 14.36
N ALA A 182 16.12 -4.93 15.27
CA ALA A 182 15.99 -6.35 14.98
C ALA A 182 14.97 -6.63 13.87
N ALA A 183 13.85 -5.92 13.86
CA ALA A 183 12.83 -6.01 12.81
C ALA A 183 13.35 -5.49 11.44
N HIS A 184 14.40 -4.68 11.41
CA HIS A 184 15.06 -4.24 10.18
C HIS A 184 16.11 -5.25 9.69
N ARG A 185 16.78 -5.98 10.61
CA ARG A 185 17.89 -6.90 10.30
C ARG A 185 17.45 -8.32 9.96
N VAL A 186 16.36 -8.82 10.53
CA VAL A 186 15.92 -10.23 10.36
C VAL A 186 15.66 -10.60 8.90
N HIS A 187 15.46 -9.64 8.01
CA HIS A 187 15.21 -9.94 6.59
C HIS A 187 16.44 -9.90 5.68
N LEU A 188 17.62 -9.58 6.20
CA LEU A 188 18.87 -9.69 5.42
C LEU A 188 19.42 -11.14 5.38
N SER A 189 18.98 -11.99 6.31
CA SER A 189 19.49 -13.37 6.44
C SER A 189 18.62 -14.43 5.77
N VAL A 190 17.46 -14.10 5.21
CA VAL A 190 16.50 -15.06 4.63
C VAL A 190 16.24 -14.78 3.15
N VAL A 191 17.26 -14.34 2.42
CA VAL A 191 17.27 -14.46 0.95
C VAL A 191 18.24 -15.57 0.60
N GLN A 192 17.93 -16.79 1.04
CA GLN A 192 18.35 -17.98 0.30
C GLN A 192 17.27 -18.23 -0.77
N PRO A 193 17.67 -18.56 -2.00
CA PRO A 193 16.71 -18.97 -3.02
C PRO A 193 16.07 -20.27 -2.53
N LEU A 194 14.81 -20.24 -2.16
CA LEU A 194 14.04 -21.46 -1.92
C LEU A 194 13.94 -22.20 -3.24
N GLY A 195 14.77 -23.24 -3.33
CA GLY A 195 14.64 -24.26 -4.35
C GLY A 195 13.24 -24.85 -4.32
N LEU A 196 12.70 -25.12 -5.48
CA LEU A 196 11.46 -25.87 -5.69
C LEU A 196 11.46 -27.13 -4.82
N GLY A 197 10.38 -27.34 -4.07
CA GLY A 197 10.01 -28.63 -3.58
C GLY A 197 9.72 -28.69 -2.09
N ALA A 198 8.47 -28.44 -1.69
CA ALA A 198 7.75 -29.23 -0.70
C ALA A 198 6.28 -28.75 -0.65
N ALA A 199 5.40 -29.59 -1.13
CA ALA A 199 3.98 -29.51 -0.87
C ALA A 199 3.73 -29.55 0.64
N ILE A 200 2.98 -28.61 1.18
CA ILE A 200 2.36 -28.73 2.49
C ILE A 200 0.86 -28.80 2.26
N ASP A 201 0.40 -30.05 2.22
CA ASP A 201 -0.99 -30.43 2.46
C ASP A 201 -1.25 -30.22 3.95
N ARG A 202 -2.18 -29.31 4.30
CA ARG A 202 -3.10 -29.44 5.42
C ARG A 202 -4.11 -28.28 5.40
N GLY A 203 -5.36 -28.68 5.12
CA GLY A 203 -6.54 -27.85 5.13
C GLY A 203 -6.73 -27.09 6.43
N ASP A 204 -6.65 -25.81 6.28
CA ASP A 204 -7.44 -24.81 6.96
C ASP A 204 -7.39 -23.59 6.04
N GLU A 205 -8.55 -23.21 5.53
CA GLU A 205 -8.74 -22.07 4.61
C GLU A 205 -8.37 -20.75 5.29
N LEU A 206 -7.08 -20.45 5.32
CA LEU A 206 -6.60 -19.09 5.39
C LEU A 206 -6.41 -18.62 3.95
N GLU A 207 -7.44 -17.96 3.42
CA GLU A 207 -7.39 -17.27 2.11
C GLU A 207 -6.29 -16.21 2.09
N LEU A 208 -5.04 -16.62 1.87
CA LEU A 208 -3.89 -15.76 1.62
C LEU A 208 -3.57 -15.64 0.12
N GLU A 209 -4.53 -15.96 -0.76
CA GLU A 209 -4.25 -16.11 -2.18
C GLU A 209 -4.15 -14.83 -3.01
N TRP A 210 -4.19 -13.64 -2.43
CA TRP A 210 -4.12 -12.41 -3.22
C TRP A 210 -3.01 -11.47 -2.74
N GLY A 211 -1.74 -11.79 -3.03
CA GLY A 211 -0.73 -10.76 -2.80
C GLY A 211 0.68 -11.14 -2.43
N SER A 212 1.06 -12.38 -2.56
CA SER A 212 2.44 -12.81 -2.22
C SER A 212 3.11 -13.53 -3.39
N LEU A 213 3.26 -12.86 -4.53
CA LEU A 213 4.21 -13.32 -5.55
C LEU A 213 5.52 -12.55 -5.38
N PRO A 214 6.65 -13.23 -5.13
CA PRO A 214 7.96 -12.60 -5.20
C PRO A 214 8.24 -12.21 -6.65
N LEU A 215 8.61 -10.94 -6.89
CA LEU A 215 8.82 -10.34 -8.20
C LEU A 215 10.15 -10.72 -8.87
N ASP A 216 10.76 -11.86 -8.53
CA ASP A 216 12.07 -12.23 -9.05
C ASP A 216 12.07 -13.43 -10.02
N ASP A 217 10.89 -13.92 -10.45
CA ASP A 217 10.85 -15.02 -11.44
C ASP A 217 10.11 -14.58 -12.72
N PRO A 218 10.85 -14.33 -13.82
CA PRO A 218 10.27 -14.00 -15.12
C PRO A 218 9.50 -15.15 -15.79
N ASN A 219 9.57 -16.38 -15.25
CA ASN A 219 8.94 -17.56 -15.86
C ASN A 219 7.51 -17.85 -15.34
N GLN A 220 7.00 -17.12 -14.34
CA GLN A 220 5.64 -17.35 -13.83
C GLN A 220 4.52 -16.78 -14.72
N LEU A 221 4.84 -15.96 -15.72
CA LEU A 221 3.87 -15.42 -16.66
C LEU A 221 3.30 -16.47 -17.64
N ASP A 222 3.95 -17.63 -17.81
CA ASP A 222 3.49 -18.68 -18.72
C ASP A 222 2.46 -19.65 -18.10
N LEU A 223 2.34 -19.69 -16.79
CA LEU A 223 1.36 -20.57 -16.11
C LEU A 223 -0.05 -19.98 -16.07
N LEU A 224 -0.21 -18.66 -16.18
CA LEU A 224 -1.51 -17.99 -16.19
C LEU A 224 -2.17 -17.95 -17.58
N ARG A 225 -1.48 -18.42 -18.64
CA ARG A 225 -2.01 -18.49 -20.00
C ARG A 225 -2.64 -19.84 -20.37
N ARG A 226 -2.65 -20.81 -19.45
CA ARG A 226 -3.13 -22.18 -19.71
C ARG A 226 -4.27 -22.65 -18.80
N SER A 227 -4.98 -21.72 -18.14
CA SER A 227 -6.21 -22.04 -17.42
C SER A 227 -7.37 -21.16 -17.86
#